data_4ca9a580754d4c3477570d06594e727f
#
_entry.id   4ca9a580754d4c3477570d06594e727f
#
_cell.length_a   1.000
_cell.length_b   1.000
_cell.length_c   1.000
_cell.angle_alpha   90.00
_cell.angle_beta   90.00
_cell.angle_gamma   90.00
#
_symmetry.space_group_name_H-M   'P 1'
#
loop_
_entity.id
_entity.type
_entity.pdbx_description
1 polymer ?
#
loop_
_entity_poly.entity_id
_entity_poly.type
_entity_poly.pdbx_seq_one_letter_code
_entity_poly.pdbx_strand_id
1 'polypeptide(L)'
;MTIHAFTPTLAIIEPRGLVVRSLDWYRSSETDVCLARVNRSAFDQAGRILKLWDARLWADASEDATAPANLAVVYSLSGQLLSSDSVDAGWQVGWFGEAGQLLDAWDGRGTWRRSEYDGLLRPTSIFEISHERVERCVERLVYGRAEVASVLHNQSGHLIQHDDQAGSQLIGEYGLTGSMLERTQHVSAELQPADWPSVGNENMWEPGVGATSTWRYSSLGNVVAQTDSLGNSQTYAHTVAGQLKSIAVRLKDQIRQPIVRGVSYDAQGRVESENLGNGVISTSRYREKDGRLIQHRAQRANGEVLQDLLYDYDPVGNVLRIEDRSQSTHFFANQKIEPVSTYQYDSLYQLIKATGWEAASINHGPIFPGFQTPPDPSQLANYVQTYTYDTAGNLRQLAHVGAQSHSSTLVTAHSSNRSLPQLGDKPPTEEDIAAGFDENGNVRQLQLGQTLEWDSRNQL
;
A
#
# COMPACT_ATOMS: atom_id res chain seq x y z
N MET A 1 -17.64 -29.11 16.19
CA MET A 1 -18.23 -28.05 15.32
C MET A 1 -17.08 -27.27 14.74
N THR A 2 -17.19 -26.70 13.55
CA THR A 2 -16.15 -25.79 13.03
C THR A 2 -16.27 -24.41 13.68
N ILE A 3 -15.19 -23.63 13.72
CA ILE A 3 -15.18 -22.28 14.29
C ILE A 3 -16.23 -21.36 13.64
N HIS A 4 -16.60 -21.62 12.40
CA HIS A 4 -17.61 -20.87 11.64
C HIS A 4 -19.04 -21.43 11.75
N ALA A 5 -19.30 -22.47 12.59
CA ALA A 5 -20.64 -22.96 12.78
C ALA A 5 -21.48 -21.97 13.59
N PHE A 6 -22.64 -21.59 13.08
CA PHE A 6 -23.56 -20.61 13.68
C PHE A 6 -22.98 -19.19 13.84
N THR A 7 -22.12 -18.77 12.92
CA THR A 7 -21.55 -17.42 12.87
C THR A 7 -21.88 -16.72 11.53
N PRO A 8 -23.17 -16.58 11.15
CA PRO A 8 -23.52 -15.90 9.90
C PRO A 8 -23.31 -14.40 10.04
N THR A 9 -22.84 -13.75 9.00
CA THR A 9 -22.94 -12.29 8.87
C THR A 9 -24.37 -11.90 8.55
N LEU A 10 -24.95 -10.98 9.33
CA LEU A 10 -26.31 -10.49 9.14
C LEU A 10 -26.28 -9.01 8.74
N ALA A 11 -27.02 -8.66 7.69
CA ALA A 11 -27.25 -7.28 7.30
C ALA A 11 -28.66 -6.85 7.68
N ILE A 12 -28.78 -5.77 8.43
CA ILE A 12 -30.05 -5.13 8.77
C ILE A 12 -30.26 -3.98 7.80
N ILE A 13 -31.32 -4.10 7.00
CA ILE A 13 -31.60 -3.22 5.87
C ILE A 13 -32.83 -2.38 6.21
N GLU A 14 -32.77 -1.06 5.97
CA GLU A 14 -33.91 -0.16 6.07
C GLU A 14 -34.79 -0.23 4.79
N PRO A 15 -36.01 0.33 4.79
CA PRO A 15 -36.94 0.21 3.64
C PRO A 15 -36.41 0.72 2.30
N ARG A 16 -35.38 1.59 2.27
CA ARG A 16 -34.72 2.06 1.03
C ARG A 16 -33.66 1.08 0.49
N GLY A 17 -33.45 -0.08 1.16
CA GLY A 17 -32.46 -1.06 0.77
C GLY A 17 -31.04 -0.79 1.29
N LEU A 18 -30.85 0.19 2.21
CA LEU A 18 -29.54 0.56 2.74
C LEU A 18 -29.23 -0.26 3.99
N VAL A 19 -27.99 -0.77 4.09
CA VAL A 19 -27.51 -1.54 5.24
C VAL A 19 -27.21 -0.58 6.40
N VAL A 20 -28.11 -0.51 7.37
CA VAL A 20 -27.98 0.35 8.56
C VAL A 20 -27.20 -0.28 9.69
N ARG A 21 -27.11 -1.61 9.72
CA ARG A 21 -26.24 -2.38 10.63
C ARG A 21 -25.72 -3.61 9.93
N SER A 22 -24.45 -3.96 10.18
CA SER A 22 -23.92 -5.29 9.96
C SER A 22 -23.62 -5.94 11.31
N LEU A 23 -23.92 -7.20 11.44
CA LEU A 23 -23.69 -7.98 12.66
C LEU A 23 -22.87 -9.20 12.27
N ASP A 24 -21.71 -9.33 12.88
CA ASP A 24 -20.81 -10.45 12.76
C ASP A 24 -20.67 -11.15 14.11
N TRP A 25 -20.45 -12.47 14.09
CA TRP A 25 -20.33 -13.26 15.29
C TRP A 25 -18.88 -13.68 15.53
N TYR A 26 -18.30 -13.16 16.58
CA TYR A 26 -16.93 -13.43 16.99
C TYR A 26 -16.85 -14.62 17.96
N ARG A 27 -15.91 -15.50 17.72
CA ARG A 27 -15.30 -16.43 18.68
C ARG A 27 -13.90 -16.82 18.23
N SER A 28 -13.02 -17.09 19.19
CA SER A 28 -11.62 -17.47 18.92
C SER A 28 -11.42 -18.99 18.90
N SER A 29 -12.32 -19.76 19.49
CA SER A 29 -12.29 -21.22 19.48
C SER A 29 -13.68 -21.84 19.26
N GLU A 30 -13.72 -23.12 18.93
CA GLU A 30 -14.97 -23.87 18.70
C GLU A 30 -15.86 -23.99 19.95
N THR A 31 -15.26 -23.83 21.12
CA THR A 31 -15.94 -23.94 22.45
C THR A 31 -16.40 -22.62 23.01
N ASP A 32 -15.94 -21.50 22.44
CA ASP A 32 -16.28 -20.16 22.92
C ASP A 32 -17.74 -19.79 22.60
N VAL A 33 -18.31 -18.97 23.47
CA VAL A 33 -19.59 -18.32 23.21
C VAL A 33 -19.41 -17.31 22.08
N CYS A 34 -20.34 -17.31 21.11
CA CYS A 34 -20.35 -16.32 20.04
C CYS A 34 -20.73 -14.93 20.58
N LEU A 35 -19.88 -13.95 20.36
CA LEU A 35 -20.09 -12.56 20.73
C LEU A 35 -20.44 -11.73 19.51
N ALA A 36 -21.50 -10.93 19.60
CA ALA A 36 -21.91 -10.08 18.49
C ALA A 36 -20.94 -8.90 18.33
N ARG A 37 -20.63 -8.57 17.07
CA ARG A 37 -19.93 -7.34 16.65
C ARG A 37 -20.87 -6.57 15.74
N VAL A 38 -21.31 -5.40 16.16
CA VAL A 38 -22.31 -4.61 15.43
C VAL A 38 -21.67 -3.34 14.90
N ASN A 39 -21.54 -3.23 13.59
CA ASN A 39 -21.19 -1.99 12.93
C ASN A 39 -22.46 -1.22 12.56
N ARG A 40 -22.41 0.09 12.60
CA ARG A 40 -23.54 0.97 12.33
C ARG A 40 -23.24 1.96 11.20
N SER A 41 -24.23 2.16 10.31
CA SER A 41 -24.21 3.22 9.30
C SER A 41 -25.44 4.09 9.44
N ALA A 42 -25.27 5.40 9.35
CA ALA A 42 -26.36 6.36 9.25
C ALA A 42 -26.35 7.02 7.87
N PHE A 43 -27.53 7.24 7.31
CA PHE A 43 -27.71 7.77 5.96
C PHE A 43 -28.58 9.01 5.98
N ASP A 44 -28.37 9.90 5.02
CA ASP A 44 -29.28 11.04 4.76
C ASP A 44 -30.53 10.59 4.00
N GLN A 45 -31.37 11.57 3.69
CA GLN A 45 -32.61 11.31 2.95
C GLN A 45 -32.37 10.82 1.50
N ALA A 46 -31.22 11.18 0.91
CA ALA A 46 -30.81 10.76 -0.43
C ALA A 46 -30.11 9.39 -0.46
N GLY A 47 -29.90 8.74 0.71
CA GLY A 47 -29.23 7.45 0.82
C GLY A 47 -27.71 7.53 0.89
N ARG A 48 -27.15 8.71 1.13
CA ARG A 48 -25.70 8.90 1.27
C ARG A 48 -25.28 8.68 2.72
N ILE A 49 -24.08 8.10 2.93
CA ILE A 49 -23.54 7.85 4.28
C ILE A 49 -23.29 9.18 4.99
N LEU A 50 -23.84 9.34 6.20
CA LEU A 50 -23.56 10.48 7.08
C LEU A 50 -22.55 10.12 8.17
N LYS A 51 -22.68 8.94 8.76
CA LYS A 51 -21.83 8.48 9.87
C LYS A 51 -21.61 6.98 9.80
N LEU A 52 -20.43 6.55 10.22
CA LEU A 52 -20.04 5.15 10.36
C LEU A 52 -19.50 4.91 11.77
N TRP A 53 -19.86 3.80 12.36
CA TRP A 53 -19.33 3.30 13.63
C TRP A 53 -18.88 1.84 13.47
N ASP A 54 -17.71 1.51 13.96
CA ASP A 54 -17.28 0.15 14.21
C ASP A 54 -17.98 -0.44 15.44
N ALA A 55 -17.75 -1.71 15.72
CA ALA A 55 -18.42 -2.39 16.81
C ALA A 55 -18.06 -1.84 18.21
N ARG A 56 -16.89 -1.26 18.40
CA ARG A 56 -16.42 -0.68 19.65
C ARG A 56 -17.08 0.68 19.88
N LEU A 57 -16.89 1.61 18.95
CA LEU A 57 -17.48 2.97 19.06
C LEU A 57 -19.01 2.95 19.00
N TRP A 58 -19.60 1.95 18.30
CA TRP A 58 -21.05 1.79 18.35
C TRP A 58 -21.56 1.34 19.72
N ALA A 59 -20.84 0.45 20.40
CA ALA A 59 -21.22 0.07 21.77
C ALA A 59 -21.18 1.29 22.70
N ASP A 60 -20.13 2.10 22.65
CA ASP A 60 -20.01 3.34 23.41
C ASP A 60 -21.11 4.34 23.04
N ALA A 61 -21.39 4.56 21.75
CA ALA A 61 -22.45 5.46 21.27
C ALA A 61 -23.87 5.00 21.64
N SER A 62 -24.08 3.73 21.95
CA SER A 62 -25.36 3.21 22.43
C SER A 62 -25.62 3.55 23.91
N GLU A 63 -24.57 3.80 24.68
CA GLU A 63 -24.62 4.18 26.09
C GLU A 63 -24.49 5.71 26.27
N ASP A 64 -23.63 6.35 25.48
CA ASP A 64 -23.36 7.80 25.47
C ASP A 64 -23.57 8.38 24.06
N ALA A 65 -24.65 9.16 23.90
CA ALA A 65 -24.97 9.81 22.62
C ALA A 65 -23.91 10.83 22.15
N THR A 66 -22.96 11.21 22.99
CA THR A 66 -21.85 12.11 22.64
C THR A 66 -20.64 11.39 22.10
N ALA A 67 -20.58 10.04 22.19
CA ALA A 67 -19.46 9.26 21.66
C ALA A 67 -19.32 9.47 20.13
N PRO A 68 -18.09 9.65 19.64
CA PRO A 68 -17.87 9.98 18.23
C PRO A 68 -18.19 8.81 17.31
N ALA A 69 -18.48 9.12 16.05
CA ALA A 69 -18.45 8.14 14.96
C ALA A 69 -17.02 7.98 14.46
N ASN A 70 -16.66 6.80 13.92
CA ASN A 70 -15.36 6.61 13.24
C ASN A 70 -15.19 7.60 12.09
N LEU A 71 -16.29 7.90 11.39
CA LEU A 71 -16.33 8.83 10.29
C LEU A 71 -17.67 9.56 10.28
N ALA A 72 -17.63 10.89 10.17
CA ALA A 72 -18.78 11.73 9.87
C ALA A 72 -18.50 12.51 8.59
N VAL A 73 -19.51 12.66 7.72
CA VAL A 73 -19.36 13.32 6.42
C VAL A 73 -20.49 14.30 6.13
N VAL A 74 -20.18 15.34 5.35
CA VAL A 74 -21.15 16.34 4.89
C VAL A 74 -21.08 16.42 3.37
N TYR A 75 -22.26 16.44 2.74
CA TYR A 75 -22.39 16.55 1.29
C TYR A 75 -23.04 17.87 0.88
N SER A 76 -22.69 18.33 -0.33
CA SER A 76 -23.47 19.35 -1.03
C SER A 76 -24.84 18.81 -1.45
N LEU A 77 -25.73 19.70 -1.88
CA LEU A 77 -27.02 19.29 -2.44
C LEU A 77 -26.87 18.43 -3.71
N SER A 78 -25.81 18.66 -4.49
CA SER A 78 -25.49 17.87 -5.69
C SER A 78 -24.86 16.50 -5.39
N GLY A 79 -24.52 16.20 -4.12
CA GLY A 79 -23.89 14.94 -3.71
C GLY A 79 -22.36 14.95 -3.66
N GLN A 80 -21.74 16.10 -3.89
CA GLN A 80 -20.29 16.27 -3.72
C GLN A 80 -19.93 16.19 -2.24
N LEU A 81 -18.90 15.39 -1.86
CA LEU A 81 -18.37 15.34 -0.51
C LEU A 81 -17.67 16.68 -0.20
N LEU A 82 -18.18 17.43 0.78
CA LEU A 82 -17.63 18.72 1.20
C LEU A 82 -16.68 18.59 2.39
N SER A 83 -17.03 17.75 3.36
CA SER A 83 -16.16 17.49 4.50
C SER A 83 -16.28 16.06 5.00
N SER A 84 -15.19 15.59 5.58
CA SER A 84 -15.12 14.36 6.36
C SER A 84 -14.44 14.66 7.70
N ASP A 85 -14.94 14.03 8.76
CA ASP A 85 -14.35 14.08 10.09
C ASP A 85 -14.15 12.64 10.58
N SER A 86 -12.90 12.24 10.69
CA SER A 86 -12.48 10.89 11.09
C SER A 86 -11.77 10.95 12.43
N VAL A 87 -12.16 10.11 13.37
CA VAL A 87 -11.46 10.00 14.66
C VAL A 87 -10.00 9.55 14.51
N ASP A 88 -9.67 8.91 13.38
CA ASP A 88 -8.34 8.37 13.11
C ASP A 88 -7.49 9.32 12.25
N ALA A 89 -8.09 9.91 11.19
CA ALA A 89 -7.40 10.72 10.19
C ALA A 89 -7.70 12.23 10.30
N GLY A 90 -8.46 12.65 11.33
CA GLY A 90 -8.87 14.05 11.52
C GLY A 90 -9.90 14.54 10.51
N TRP A 91 -10.14 15.83 10.52
CA TRP A 91 -11.09 16.46 9.62
C TRP A 91 -10.42 16.94 8.33
N GLN A 92 -11.20 16.90 7.24
CA GLN A 92 -10.84 17.44 5.94
C GLN A 92 -12.03 18.17 5.35
N VAL A 93 -11.78 19.30 4.66
CA VAL A 93 -12.80 20.10 3.98
C VAL A 93 -12.32 20.42 2.57
N GLY A 94 -13.20 20.22 1.57
CA GLY A 94 -12.94 20.57 0.18
C GLY A 94 -13.94 21.61 -0.32
N TRP A 95 -13.43 22.62 -1.03
CA TRP A 95 -14.23 23.60 -1.77
C TRP A 95 -14.10 23.31 -3.26
N PHE A 96 -15.24 23.18 -3.94
CA PHE A 96 -15.29 22.72 -5.33
C PHE A 96 -15.91 23.79 -6.24
N GLY A 97 -15.43 23.85 -7.47
CA GLY A 97 -16.01 24.66 -8.53
C GLY A 97 -17.26 24.03 -9.14
N GLU A 98 -17.89 24.75 -10.06
CA GLU A 98 -19.16 24.35 -10.70
C GLU A 98 -19.07 23.03 -11.48
N ALA A 99 -17.89 22.67 -12.00
CA ALA A 99 -17.66 21.41 -12.69
C ALA A 99 -17.14 20.30 -11.77
N GLY A 100 -17.14 20.50 -10.45
CA GLY A 100 -16.69 19.53 -9.45
C GLY A 100 -15.17 19.48 -9.27
N GLN A 101 -14.41 20.41 -9.88
CA GLN A 101 -12.96 20.53 -9.66
C GLN A 101 -12.68 21.08 -8.26
N LEU A 102 -11.67 20.52 -7.58
CA LEU A 102 -11.25 20.95 -6.25
C LEU A 102 -10.50 22.29 -6.37
N LEU A 103 -11.02 23.35 -5.77
CA LEU A 103 -10.41 24.68 -5.74
C LEU A 103 -9.51 24.81 -4.52
N ASP A 104 -10.06 24.52 -3.35
CA ASP A 104 -9.39 24.63 -2.06
C ASP A 104 -9.65 23.39 -1.21
N ALA A 105 -8.67 23.00 -0.40
CA ALA A 105 -8.79 21.94 0.60
C ALA A 105 -8.06 22.32 1.88
N TRP A 106 -8.64 21.93 3.01
CA TRP A 106 -8.07 22.13 4.36
C TRP A 106 -8.09 20.83 5.13
N ASP A 107 -7.18 20.67 6.06
CA ASP A 107 -7.08 19.51 6.94
C ASP A 107 -6.86 19.90 8.42
N GLY A 108 -6.86 18.88 9.30
CA GLY A 108 -6.70 19.02 10.74
C GLY A 108 -5.38 19.68 11.17
N ARG A 109 -4.31 19.54 10.41
CA ARG A 109 -3.00 20.16 10.65
C ARG A 109 -2.97 21.64 10.27
N GLY A 110 -4.05 22.18 9.72
CA GLY A 110 -4.12 23.55 9.23
C GLY A 110 -3.42 23.76 7.90
N THR A 111 -3.14 22.70 7.16
CA THR A 111 -2.66 22.78 5.79
C THR A 111 -3.81 23.29 4.92
N TRP A 112 -3.52 24.26 4.07
CA TRP A 112 -4.42 24.73 3.04
C TRP A 112 -3.79 24.48 1.68
N ARG A 113 -4.49 23.73 0.82
CA ARG A 113 -4.11 23.49 -0.57
C ARG A 113 -5.05 24.24 -1.48
N ARG A 114 -4.51 25.00 -2.44
CA ARG A 114 -5.24 25.74 -3.45
C ARG A 114 -4.82 25.27 -4.84
N SER A 115 -5.79 25.01 -5.71
CA SER A 115 -5.55 24.58 -7.09
C SER A 115 -6.03 25.62 -8.09
N GLU A 116 -5.19 25.94 -9.06
CA GLU A 116 -5.54 26.81 -10.18
C GLU A 116 -5.73 25.98 -11.46
N TYR A 117 -6.63 26.46 -12.33
CA TYR A 117 -7.03 25.76 -13.53
C TYR A 117 -6.99 26.68 -14.75
N ASP A 118 -6.77 26.11 -15.93
CA ASP A 118 -6.93 26.82 -17.19
C ASP A 118 -8.40 26.86 -17.65
N GLY A 119 -8.66 27.52 -18.81
CA GLY A 119 -10.00 27.62 -19.37
C GLY A 119 -10.61 26.29 -19.83
N LEU A 120 -9.86 25.19 -19.84
CA LEU A 120 -10.32 23.83 -20.10
C LEU A 120 -10.46 23.02 -18.81
N LEU A 121 -10.36 23.66 -17.65
CA LEU A 121 -10.44 23.06 -16.31
C LEU A 121 -9.32 22.02 -16.05
N ARG A 122 -8.16 22.18 -16.70
CA ARG A 122 -6.97 21.38 -16.40
C ARG A 122 -6.17 22.08 -15.32
N PRO A 123 -5.65 21.37 -14.30
CA PRO A 123 -4.85 21.99 -13.24
C PRO A 123 -3.56 22.59 -13.83
N THR A 124 -3.23 23.81 -13.44
CA THR A 124 -2.01 24.51 -13.88
C THR A 124 -1.04 24.77 -12.74
N SER A 125 -1.54 24.94 -11.54
CA SER A 125 -0.73 25.18 -10.35
C SER A 125 -1.41 24.62 -9.13
N ILE A 126 -0.61 24.06 -8.21
CA ILE A 126 -1.06 23.65 -6.88
C ILE A 126 -0.20 24.38 -5.88
N PHE A 127 -0.86 25.10 -4.98
CA PHE A 127 -0.23 25.83 -3.89
C PHE A 127 -0.51 25.13 -2.58
N GLU A 128 0.47 25.10 -1.70
CA GLU A 128 0.33 24.65 -0.33
C GLU A 128 0.68 25.79 0.60
N ILE A 129 -0.16 25.97 1.60
CA ILE A 129 -0.02 26.99 2.62
C ILE A 129 0.06 26.26 3.95
N SER A 130 1.24 26.26 4.57
CA SER A 130 1.48 25.65 5.87
C SER A 130 0.79 26.45 6.98
N HIS A 131 0.79 25.90 8.20
CA HIS A 131 0.31 26.60 9.39
C HIS A 131 1.06 27.93 9.65
N GLU A 132 2.28 28.08 9.15
CA GLU A 132 3.07 29.34 9.18
C GLU A 132 2.57 30.39 8.19
N ARG A 133 1.55 30.07 7.39
CA ARG A 133 0.94 30.91 6.35
C ARG A 133 1.90 31.34 5.23
N VAL A 134 2.91 30.53 4.96
CA VAL A 134 3.77 30.70 3.80
C VAL A 134 3.15 29.90 2.65
N GLU A 135 2.70 30.61 1.61
CA GLU A 135 2.20 30.01 0.36
C GLU A 135 3.38 29.65 -0.54
N ARG A 136 3.39 28.42 -1.06
CA ARG A 136 4.35 27.93 -2.05
C ARG A 136 3.63 27.21 -3.18
N CYS A 137 4.09 27.47 -4.40
CA CYS A 137 3.66 26.68 -5.56
C CYS A 137 4.44 25.37 -5.57
N VAL A 138 3.80 24.30 -5.13
CA VAL A 138 4.45 22.97 -4.97
C VAL A 138 4.36 22.11 -6.23
N GLU A 139 3.41 22.40 -7.11
CA GLU A 139 3.33 21.80 -8.44
C GLU A 139 2.96 22.83 -9.50
N ARG A 140 3.55 22.65 -10.68
CA ARG A 140 3.19 23.42 -11.87
C ARG A 140 3.06 22.50 -13.07
N LEU A 141 2.00 22.70 -13.84
CA LEU A 141 1.67 21.86 -14.99
C LEU A 141 1.50 22.77 -16.22
N VAL A 142 2.24 22.45 -17.27
CA VAL A 142 2.18 23.18 -18.55
C VAL A 142 1.67 22.25 -19.63
N TYR A 143 0.73 22.74 -20.43
CA TYR A 143 0.14 21.98 -21.52
C TYR A 143 0.51 22.55 -22.88
N GLY A 144 0.74 21.67 -23.84
CA GLY A 144 1.03 22.03 -25.22
C GLY A 144 -0.11 22.83 -25.85
N ARG A 145 0.23 23.93 -26.47
CA ARG A 145 -0.71 24.80 -27.21
C ARG A 145 -0.94 24.29 -28.62
N ALA A 146 -1.98 24.78 -29.27
CA ALA A 146 -2.25 24.50 -30.72
C ALA A 146 -1.34 25.35 -31.61
N GLU A 147 -0.04 25.17 -31.48
CA GLU A 147 0.99 25.86 -32.27
C GLU A 147 1.89 24.85 -33.00
N VAL A 148 2.57 25.27 -34.05
CA VAL A 148 3.34 24.38 -34.94
C VAL A 148 4.36 23.52 -34.15
N ALA A 149 5.06 24.10 -33.20
CA ALA A 149 6.02 23.37 -32.37
C ALA A 149 5.37 22.18 -31.62
N SER A 150 4.26 22.43 -30.93
CA SER A 150 3.53 21.37 -30.20
C SER A 150 2.88 20.34 -31.13
N VAL A 151 2.40 20.79 -32.33
CA VAL A 151 1.78 19.87 -33.30
C VAL A 151 2.80 18.89 -33.87
N LEU A 152 4.03 19.32 -34.15
CA LEU A 152 5.09 18.45 -34.66
C LEU A 152 5.47 17.32 -33.73
N HIS A 153 5.24 17.46 -32.42
CA HIS A 153 5.56 16.50 -31.37
C HIS A 153 4.31 15.85 -30.75
N ASN A 154 3.13 15.99 -31.37
CA ASN A 154 1.83 15.54 -30.86
C ASN A 154 1.53 16.03 -29.42
N GLN A 155 2.04 17.18 -29.02
CA GLN A 155 1.91 17.73 -27.69
C GLN A 155 0.64 18.57 -27.47
N SER A 156 -0.08 18.93 -28.52
CA SER A 156 -1.25 19.81 -28.43
C SER A 156 -2.29 19.27 -27.47
N GLY A 157 -2.54 20.02 -26.40
CA GLY A 157 -3.47 19.62 -25.32
C GLY A 157 -2.93 18.63 -24.31
N HIS A 158 -1.76 18.03 -24.56
CA HIS A 158 -1.10 17.14 -23.62
C HIS A 158 -0.22 17.90 -22.62
N LEU A 159 0.06 17.29 -21.48
CA LEU A 159 1.00 17.81 -20.48
C LEU A 159 2.42 17.77 -21.08
N ILE A 160 3.12 18.90 -21.11
CA ILE A 160 4.49 19.00 -21.66
C ILE A 160 5.53 19.26 -20.59
N GLN A 161 5.11 19.76 -19.43
CA GLN A 161 5.97 19.95 -18.26
C GLN A 161 5.16 19.72 -17.00
N HIS A 162 5.76 19.02 -16.04
CA HIS A 162 5.29 18.86 -14.68
C HIS A 162 6.44 19.12 -13.72
N ASP A 163 6.29 20.15 -12.92
CA ASP A 163 7.22 20.50 -11.85
C ASP A 163 6.62 20.04 -10.54
N ASP A 164 7.39 19.32 -9.72
CA ASP A 164 7.00 18.79 -8.42
C ASP A 164 8.15 18.92 -7.41
N GLN A 165 8.02 18.32 -6.22
CA GLN A 165 9.04 18.41 -5.18
C GLN A 165 10.36 17.73 -5.57
N ALA A 166 10.38 16.81 -6.51
CA ALA A 166 11.57 16.09 -6.98
C ALA A 166 12.30 16.83 -8.11
N GLY A 167 11.66 17.83 -8.72
CA GLY A 167 12.18 18.57 -9.85
C GLY A 167 11.18 18.70 -10.99
N SER A 168 11.64 18.69 -12.24
CA SER A 168 10.81 18.91 -13.42
C SER A 168 10.86 17.72 -14.37
N GLN A 169 9.70 17.32 -14.87
CA GLN A 169 9.54 16.35 -15.95
C GLN A 169 9.13 17.08 -17.23
N LEU A 170 10.00 17.06 -18.24
CA LEU A 170 9.72 17.60 -19.56
C LEU A 170 9.35 16.46 -20.51
N ILE A 171 8.20 16.55 -21.17
CA ILE A 171 7.73 15.52 -22.09
C ILE A 171 7.97 16.02 -23.50
N GLY A 172 9.00 15.45 -24.15
CA GLY A 172 9.48 15.89 -25.45
C GLY A 172 8.62 15.41 -26.62
N GLU A 173 8.05 14.21 -26.53
CA GLU A 173 7.38 13.58 -27.66
C GLU A 173 6.20 12.70 -27.22
N TYR A 174 5.09 12.79 -27.98
CA TYR A 174 3.93 11.90 -27.85
C TYR A 174 3.69 11.09 -29.11
N GLY A 175 3.21 9.86 -28.96
CA GLY A 175 2.70 9.06 -30.06
C GLY A 175 1.31 9.51 -30.49
N LEU A 176 0.88 9.07 -31.67
CA LEU A 176 -0.47 9.39 -32.20
C LEU A 176 -1.62 8.93 -31.29
N THR A 177 -1.38 7.98 -30.43
CA THR A 177 -2.34 7.46 -29.44
C THR A 177 -2.30 8.21 -28.09
N GLY A 178 -1.50 9.28 -27.98
CA GLY A 178 -1.29 10.00 -26.72
C GLY A 178 -0.33 9.31 -25.76
N SER A 179 0.37 8.26 -26.17
CA SER A 179 1.40 7.61 -25.35
C SER A 179 2.66 8.45 -25.32
N MET A 180 3.25 8.67 -24.16
CA MET A 180 4.50 9.41 -23.99
C MET A 180 5.66 8.61 -24.58
N LEU A 181 6.40 9.20 -25.52
CA LEU A 181 7.54 8.57 -26.20
C LEU A 181 8.89 9.02 -25.63
N GLU A 182 8.97 10.24 -25.11
CA GLU A 182 10.18 10.80 -24.54
C GLU A 182 9.87 11.66 -23.32
N ARG A 183 10.67 11.50 -22.27
CA ARG A 183 10.62 12.30 -21.05
C ARG A 183 12.03 12.58 -20.55
N THR A 184 12.30 13.84 -20.21
CA THR A 184 13.53 14.28 -19.55
C THR A 184 13.21 14.69 -18.12
N GLN A 185 13.91 14.09 -17.15
CA GLN A 185 13.82 14.43 -15.74
C GLN A 185 14.97 15.37 -15.38
N HIS A 186 14.65 16.52 -14.82
CA HIS A 186 15.58 17.39 -14.13
C HIS A 186 15.33 17.30 -12.61
N VAL A 187 16.37 17.03 -11.85
CA VAL A 187 16.27 16.92 -10.39
C VAL A 187 16.35 18.34 -9.80
N SER A 188 15.64 18.59 -8.71
CA SER A 188 15.73 19.86 -7.97
C SER A 188 17.14 20.04 -7.43
N ALA A 189 17.68 21.28 -7.55
CA ALA A 189 18.99 21.64 -7.00
C ALA A 189 18.99 21.75 -5.48
N GLU A 190 17.82 21.94 -4.88
CA GLU A 190 17.66 22.12 -3.43
C GLU A 190 16.80 20.99 -2.84
N LEU A 191 17.11 20.62 -1.60
CA LEU A 191 16.33 19.64 -0.83
C LEU A 191 15.15 20.27 -0.08
N GLN A 192 15.06 21.62 -0.09
CA GLN A 192 13.94 22.34 0.52
C GLN A 192 12.69 22.22 -0.34
N PRO A 193 11.49 22.28 0.25
CA PRO A 193 10.24 22.27 -0.52
C PRO A 193 10.25 23.37 -1.60
N ALA A 194 10.05 22.96 -2.85
CA ALA A 194 10.10 23.86 -3.99
C ALA A 194 8.97 24.90 -3.94
N ASP A 195 9.28 26.12 -4.42
CA ASP A 195 8.32 27.17 -4.73
C ASP A 195 8.46 27.53 -6.22
N TRP A 196 7.72 26.83 -7.05
CA TRP A 196 7.89 26.88 -8.50
C TRP A 196 7.43 28.22 -9.09
N PRO A 197 8.33 29.02 -9.71
CA PRO A 197 7.95 30.25 -10.37
C PRO A 197 7.08 29.96 -11.60
N SER A 198 6.36 30.97 -12.08
CA SER A 198 5.55 30.85 -13.30
C SER A 198 6.40 30.74 -14.58
N VAL A 199 7.64 31.20 -14.54
CA VAL A 199 8.65 31.15 -15.60
C VAL A 199 10.05 31.04 -15.01
N GLY A 200 11.00 30.49 -15.75
CA GLY A 200 12.41 30.42 -15.35
C GLY A 200 12.72 29.26 -14.38
N ASN A 201 12.03 28.14 -14.54
CA ASN A 201 12.16 26.95 -13.69
C ASN A 201 13.57 26.32 -13.80
N GLU A 202 14.28 26.56 -14.89
CA GLU A 202 15.61 26.01 -15.16
C GLU A 202 16.63 26.38 -14.09
N ASN A 203 16.43 27.51 -13.41
CA ASN A 203 17.31 27.95 -12.32
C ASN A 203 17.15 27.11 -11.03
N MET A 204 16.10 26.28 -10.96
CA MET A 204 15.82 25.41 -9.82
C MET A 204 16.34 24.00 -10.03
N TRP A 205 16.93 23.69 -11.18
CA TRP A 205 17.43 22.37 -11.51
C TRP A 205 18.91 22.22 -11.15
N GLU A 206 19.31 20.99 -10.86
CA GLU A 206 20.72 20.66 -10.85
C GLU A 206 21.34 20.96 -12.22
N PRO A 207 22.59 21.45 -12.28
CA PRO A 207 23.26 21.71 -13.55
C PRO A 207 23.36 20.44 -14.41
N GLY A 208 22.96 20.52 -15.68
CA GLY A 208 23.06 19.42 -16.62
C GLY A 208 21.93 19.38 -17.65
N VAL A 209 22.01 18.39 -18.51
CA VAL A 209 21.01 18.16 -19.60
C VAL A 209 19.78 17.36 -19.16
N GLY A 210 19.71 17.00 -17.89
CA GLY A 210 18.67 16.12 -17.38
C GLY A 210 18.86 14.65 -17.79
N ALA A 211 17.96 13.81 -17.31
CA ALA A 211 17.95 12.36 -17.54
C ALA A 211 16.82 11.99 -18.49
N THR A 212 17.14 11.80 -19.77
CA THR A 212 16.16 11.48 -20.82
C THR A 212 15.92 9.99 -20.92
N SER A 213 14.65 9.60 -20.89
CA SER A 213 14.17 8.23 -21.13
C SER A 213 13.22 8.22 -22.32
N THR A 214 13.27 7.14 -23.11
CA THR A 214 12.41 6.99 -24.30
C THR A 214 11.67 5.66 -24.27
N TRP A 215 10.46 5.65 -24.86
CA TRP A 215 9.61 4.47 -24.96
C TRP A 215 9.19 4.22 -26.40
N ARG A 216 8.99 2.94 -26.69
CA ARG A 216 8.39 2.49 -27.95
C ARG A 216 7.22 1.57 -27.63
N TYR A 217 6.14 1.76 -28.36
CA TYR A 217 4.91 1.01 -28.14
C TYR A 217 4.56 0.16 -29.38
N SER A 218 3.84 -0.92 -29.16
CA SER A 218 3.20 -1.68 -30.24
C SER A 218 1.97 -0.93 -30.75
N SER A 219 1.39 -1.40 -31.84
CA SER A 219 0.12 -0.88 -32.36
C SER A 219 -1.07 -1.09 -31.38
N LEU A 220 -0.93 -1.95 -30.39
CA LEU A 220 -1.92 -2.21 -29.34
C LEU A 220 -1.66 -1.38 -28.06
N GLY A 221 -0.67 -0.48 -28.06
CA GLY A 221 -0.34 0.36 -26.92
C GLY A 221 0.56 -0.30 -25.85
N ASN A 222 1.05 -1.53 -26.09
CA ASN A 222 1.98 -2.18 -25.14
C ASN A 222 3.40 -1.64 -25.32
N VAL A 223 4.11 -1.38 -24.22
CA VAL A 223 5.53 -1.01 -24.27
C VAL A 223 6.33 -2.18 -24.86
N VAL A 224 7.06 -1.95 -25.92
CA VAL A 224 7.96 -2.94 -26.56
C VAL A 224 9.43 -2.66 -26.34
N ALA A 225 9.77 -1.40 -26.01
CA ALA A 225 11.12 -1.03 -25.60
C ALA A 225 11.09 0.23 -24.74
N GLN A 226 12.04 0.29 -23.82
CA GLN A 226 12.37 1.47 -23.03
C GLN A 226 13.88 1.66 -23.02
N THR A 227 14.35 2.90 -23.15
CA THR A 227 15.77 3.24 -23.01
C THR A 227 15.92 4.31 -21.96
N ASP A 228 16.83 4.12 -21.02
CA ASP A 228 17.13 5.07 -19.95
C ASP A 228 18.15 6.14 -20.39
N SER A 229 18.41 7.12 -19.52
CA SER A 229 19.34 8.22 -19.77
C SER A 229 20.80 7.77 -19.91
N LEU A 230 21.15 6.59 -19.45
CA LEU A 230 22.49 6.00 -19.59
C LEU A 230 22.66 5.24 -20.92
N GLY A 231 21.58 5.07 -21.68
CA GLY A 231 21.55 4.29 -22.93
C GLY A 231 21.33 2.79 -22.72
N ASN A 232 20.97 2.35 -21.49
CA ASN A 232 20.54 0.99 -21.26
C ASN A 232 19.14 0.79 -21.81
N SER A 233 18.86 -0.32 -22.46
CA SER A 233 17.56 -0.58 -23.05
C SER A 233 16.95 -1.89 -22.55
N GLN A 234 15.66 -1.84 -22.23
CA GLN A 234 14.82 -3.01 -21.97
C GLN A 234 13.89 -3.25 -23.16
N THR A 235 13.72 -4.49 -23.54
CA THR A 235 12.80 -4.87 -24.61
C THR A 235 11.84 -5.92 -24.10
N TYR A 236 10.56 -5.75 -24.51
CA TYR A 236 9.45 -6.60 -24.09
C TYR A 236 8.85 -7.26 -25.32
N ALA A 237 8.63 -8.55 -25.25
CA ALA A 237 7.82 -9.25 -26.23
C ALA A 237 6.51 -9.70 -25.60
N HIS A 238 5.44 -9.61 -26.37
CA HIS A 238 4.11 -10.00 -25.91
C HIS A 238 3.56 -11.17 -26.74
N THR A 239 2.65 -11.92 -26.17
CA THR A 239 1.87 -12.92 -26.91
C THR A 239 0.84 -12.23 -27.81
N VAL A 240 0.18 -12.98 -28.68
CA VAL A 240 -0.93 -12.45 -29.50
C VAL A 240 -2.09 -11.93 -28.63
N ALA A 241 -2.25 -12.47 -27.43
CA ALA A 241 -3.24 -12.01 -26.43
C ALA A 241 -2.79 -10.77 -25.64
N GLY A 242 -1.61 -10.19 -25.92
CA GLY A 242 -1.10 -9.01 -25.23
C GLY A 242 -0.40 -9.30 -23.90
N GLN A 243 -0.28 -10.57 -23.49
CA GLN A 243 0.41 -10.97 -22.25
C GLN A 243 1.93 -10.91 -22.46
N LEU A 244 2.69 -10.64 -21.41
CA LEU A 244 4.15 -10.61 -21.45
C LEU A 244 4.70 -12.00 -21.81
N LYS A 245 5.56 -12.06 -22.83
CA LYS A 245 6.21 -13.29 -23.28
C LYS A 245 7.66 -13.40 -22.86
N SER A 246 8.42 -12.30 -23.00
CA SER A 246 9.83 -12.27 -22.62
C SER A 246 10.32 -10.85 -22.37
N ILE A 247 11.38 -10.72 -21.57
CA ILE A 247 12.08 -9.47 -21.27
C ILE A 247 13.57 -9.66 -21.51
N ALA A 248 14.19 -8.70 -22.18
CA ALA A 248 15.65 -8.65 -22.28
C ALA A 248 16.17 -7.25 -21.98
N VAL A 249 17.34 -7.17 -21.39
CA VAL A 249 18.08 -5.94 -21.11
C VAL A 249 19.34 -5.90 -21.95
N ARG A 250 19.69 -4.71 -22.42
CA ARG A 250 20.99 -4.42 -23.00
C ARG A 250 21.56 -3.19 -22.29
N LEU A 251 22.57 -3.38 -21.47
CA LEU A 251 23.33 -2.27 -20.94
C LEU A 251 24.11 -1.59 -22.06
N LYS A 252 24.39 -0.30 -21.90
CA LYS A 252 25.15 0.46 -22.89
C LYS A 252 26.45 -0.27 -23.24
N ASP A 253 26.74 -0.40 -24.53
CA ASP A 253 27.92 -1.05 -25.09
C ASP A 253 28.09 -2.55 -24.71
N GLN A 254 27.01 -3.19 -24.19
CA GLN A 254 27.01 -4.61 -23.85
C GLN A 254 26.06 -5.42 -24.75
N ILE A 255 26.26 -6.74 -24.70
CA ILE A 255 25.41 -7.70 -25.42
C ILE A 255 24.04 -7.77 -24.73
N ARG A 256 22.98 -7.88 -25.52
CA ARG A 256 21.62 -8.10 -25.03
C ARG A 256 21.53 -9.40 -24.23
N GLN A 257 21.04 -9.31 -23.01
CA GLN A 257 20.86 -10.44 -22.08
C GLN A 257 19.36 -10.65 -21.77
N PRO A 258 18.87 -11.90 -21.82
CA PRO A 258 17.52 -12.18 -21.40
C PRO A 258 17.39 -12.09 -19.87
N ILE A 259 16.38 -11.37 -19.38
CA ILE A 259 15.97 -11.37 -17.97
C ILE A 259 14.87 -12.44 -17.79
N VAL A 260 13.90 -12.47 -18.68
CA VAL A 260 12.88 -13.52 -18.78
C VAL A 260 12.94 -14.06 -20.20
N ARG A 261 13.24 -15.34 -20.37
CA ARG A 261 13.34 -16.02 -21.68
C ARG A 261 11.97 -16.36 -22.23
N GLY A 262 11.04 -16.72 -21.33
CA GLY A 262 9.67 -17.07 -21.70
C GLY A 262 8.75 -17.15 -20.51
N VAL A 263 7.49 -16.73 -20.73
CA VAL A 263 6.39 -16.90 -19.77
C VAL A 263 5.31 -17.71 -20.48
N SER A 264 4.77 -18.74 -19.81
CA SER A 264 3.58 -19.46 -20.24
C SER A 264 2.45 -19.20 -19.27
N TYR A 265 1.23 -19.25 -19.83
CA TYR A 265 0.00 -18.96 -19.12
C TYR A 265 -0.98 -20.11 -19.25
N ASP A 266 -1.77 -20.34 -18.22
CA ASP A 266 -2.89 -21.26 -18.29
C ASP A 266 -4.08 -20.66 -19.08
N ALA A 267 -5.13 -21.45 -19.24
CA ALA A 267 -6.32 -21.04 -19.99
C ALA A 267 -7.07 -19.86 -19.37
N GLN A 268 -6.81 -19.54 -18.10
CA GLN A 268 -7.37 -18.40 -17.36
C GLN A 268 -6.45 -17.16 -17.39
N GLY A 269 -5.29 -17.25 -18.05
CA GLY A 269 -4.33 -16.15 -18.17
C GLY A 269 -3.42 -15.99 -16.96
N ARG A 270 -3.33 -16.97 -16.05
CA ARG A 270 -2.42 -16.95 -14.90
C ARG A 270 -1.07 -17.53 -15.32
N VAL A 271 0.02 -17.02 -14.73
CA VAL A 271 1.37 -17.50 -15.03
C VAL A 271 1.52 -18.95 -14.55
N GLU A 272 1.77 -19.87 -15.48
CA GLU A 272 2.03 -21.27 -15.22
C GLU A 272 3.52 -21.57 -15.12
N SER A 273 4.35 -20.92 -15.97
CA SER A 273 5.79 -21.09 -15.95
C SER A 273 6.53 -19.84 -16.41
N GLU A 274 7.67 -19.59 -15.80
CA GLU A 274 8.62 -18.54 -16.17
C GLU A 274 10.01 -19.12 -16.31
N ASN A 275 10.64 -18.91 -17.47
CA ASN A 275 12.04 -19.22 -17.70
C ASN A 275 12.89 -17.96 -17.54
N LEU A 276 13.67 -17.86 -16.46
CA LEU A 276 14.49 -16.70 -16.15
C LEU A 276 15.83 -16.72 -16.91
N GLY A 277 16.43 -15.55 -17.09
CA GLY A 277 17.69 -15.37 -17.80
C GLY A 277 18.87 -16.09 -17.14
N ASN A 278 18.85 -16.23 -15.83
CA ASN A 278 19.85 -16.96 -15.04
C ASN A 278 19.70 -18.49 -15.09
N GLY A 279 18.76 -19.03 -15.86
CA GLY A 279 18.51 -20.46 -16.02
C GLY A 279 17.60 -21.07 -14.94
N VAL A 280 17.01 -20.26 -14.09
CA VAL A 280 15.96 -20.72 -13.15
C VAL A 280 14.63 -20.83 -13.89
N ILE A 281 13.91 -21.92 -13.62
CA ILE A 281 12.55 -22.14 -14.10
C ILE A 281 11.62 -22.11 -12.89
N SER A 282 10.71 -21.16 -12.88
CA SER A 282 9.63 -21.06 -11.88
C SER A 282 8.34 -21.63 -12.47
N THR A 283 7.63 -22.45 -11.70
CA THR A 283 6.33 -23.03 -12.09
C THR A 283 5.30 -22.80 -11.01
N SER A 284 4.09 -22.46 -11.41
CA SER A 284 2.95 -22.26 -10.53
C SER A 284 1.83 -23.24 -10.88
N ARG A 285 1.25 -23.86 -9.87
CA ARG A 285 0.10 -24.74 -10.04
C ARG A 285 -1.09 -24.17 -9.28
N TYR A 286 -2.22 -24.18 -9.93
CA TYR A 286 -3.45 -23.61 -9.39
C TYR A 286 -4.48 -24.72 -9.19
N ARG A 287 -5.31 -24.58 -8.17
CA ARG A 287 -6.40 -25.49 -7.88
C ARG A 287 -7.53 -25.22 -8.89
N GLU A 288 -7.99 -26.27 -9.59
CA GLU A 288 -8.99 -26.14 -10.63
C GLU A 288 -10.33 -25.56 -10.13
N LYS A 289 -10.70 -25.92 -8.90
CA LYS A 289 -12.00 -25.55 -8.31
C LYS A 289 -12.18 -24.03 -8.12
N ASP A 290 -11.14 -23.31 -7.72
CA ASP A 290 -11.24 -21.91 -7.30
C ASP A 290 -10.07 -21.03 -7.78
N GLY A 291 -9.13 -21.59 -8.51
CA GLY A 291 -8.01 -20.86 -9.08
C GLY A 291 -6.92 -20.44 -8.10
N ARG A 292 -6.95 -20.93 -6.86
CA ARG A 292 -5.91 -20.57 -5.86
C ARG A 292 -4.59 -21.27 -6.14
N LEU A 293 -3.49 -20.56 -5.88
CA LEU A 293 -2.14 -21.11 -6.02
C LEU A 293 -1.93 -22.21 -4.98
N ILE A 294 -1.66 -23.43 -5.42
CA ILE A 294 -1.40 -24.59 -4.53
C ILE A 294 0.06 -24.99 -4.48
N GLN A 295 0.84 -24.61 -5.48
CA GLN A 295 2.28 -24.85 -5.50
C GLN A 295 2.99 -23.75 -6.30
N HIS A 296 4.11 -23.30 -5.77
CA HIS A 296 5.08 -22.48 -6.48
C HIS A 296 6.47 -23.10 -6.34
N ARG A 297 7.08 -23.47 -7.47
CA ARG A 297 8.37 -24.17 -7.49
C ARG A 297 9.36 -23.43 -8.37
N ALA A 298 10.57 -23.22 -7.86
CA ALA A 298 11.70 -22.69 -8.60
C ALA A 298 12.84 -23.73 -8.61
N GLN A 299 13.40 -24.01 -9.79
CA GLN A 299 14.48 -24.97 -9.97
C GLN A 299 15.49 -24.47 -11.00
N ARG A 300 16.74 -24.84 -10.86
CA ARG A 300 17.78 -24.62 -11.87
C ARG A 300 17.65 -25.60 -13.03
N ALA A 301 18.28 -25.29 -14.16
CA ALA A 301 18.30 -26.15 -15.34
C ALA A 301 18.90 -27.55 -15.08
N ASN A 302 19.79 -27.67 -14.08
CA ASN A 302 20.39 -28.95 -13.65
C ASN A 302 19.42 -29.79 -12.78
N GLY A 303 18.22 -29.33 -12.51
CA GLY A 303 17.21 -30.01 -11.69
C GLY A 303 17.30 -29.70 -10.20
N GLU A 304 18.27 -28.91 -9.74
CA GLU A 304 18.37 -28.44 -8.35
C GLU A 304 17.16 -27.58 -7.98
N VAL A 305 16.41 -28.01 -6.97
CA VAL A 305 15.24 -27.31 -6.47
C VAL A 305 15.68 -26.21 -5.50
N LEU A 306 15.36 -24.96 -5.79
CA LEU A 306 15.69 -23.79 -4.98
C LEU A 306 14.57 -23.44 -4.00
N GLN A 307 13.31 -23.69 -4.41
CA GLN A 307 12.12 -23.42 -3.63
C GLN A 307 10.99 -24.37 -4.12
N ASP A 308 10.19 -24.89 -3.21
CA ASP A 308 9.01 -25.71 -3.55
C ASP A 308 7.92 -25.49 -2.47
N LEU A 309 7.18 -24.39 -2.62
CA LEU A 309 6.15 -23.96 -1.68
C LEU A 309 4.80 -24.60 -2.02
N LEU A 310 4.21 -25.28 -1.04
CA LEU A 310 2.84 -25.76 -1.09
C LEU A 310 1.97 -24.97 -0.14
N TYR A 311 0.75 -24.69 -0.60
CA TYR A 311 -0.22 -23.86 0.11
C TYR A 311 -1.52 -24.63 0.37
N ASP A 312 -1.97 -24.61 1.61
CA ASP A 312 -3.30 -25.05 2.00
C ASP A 312 -4.16 -23.87 2.44
N TYR A 313 -5.44 -23.91 2.07
CA TYR A 313 -6.37 -22.81 2.32
C TYR A 313 -7.65 -23.32 2.99
N ASP A 314 -8.26 -22.45 3.76
CA ASP A 314 -9.65 -22.65 4.18
C ASP A 314 -10.64 -22.41 3.01
N PRO A 315 -11.94 -22.66 3.18
CA PRO A 315 -12.93 -22.47 2.12
C PRO A 315 -13.04 -21.02 1.61
N VAL A 316 -12.77 -20.00 2.44
CA VAL A 316 -12.87 -18.59 2.06
C VAL A 316 -11.59 -18.04 1.44
N GLY A 317 -10.41 -18.67 1.68
CA GLY A 317 -9.15 -18.33 1.05
C GLY A 317 -8.02 -17.92 1.98
N ASN A 318 -8.23 -18.02 3.28
CA ASN A 318 -7.12 -17.78 4.21
C ASN A 318 -6.12 -18.93 4.12
N VAL A 319 -4.84 -18.59 4.16
CA VAL A 319 -3.76 -19.57 4.12
C VAL A 319 -3.68 -20.27 5.47
N LEU A 320 -3.87 -21.58 5.49
CA LEU A 320 -3.76 -22.41 6.71
C LEU A 320 -2.35 -22.95 6.92
N ARG A 321 -1.63 -23.22 5.81
CA ARG A 321 -0.31 -23.87 5.84
C ARG A 321 0.50 -23.50 4.62
N ILE A 322 1.79 -23.27 4.85
CA ILE A 322 2.82 -23.15 3.82
C ILE A 322 3.91 -24.17 4.16
N GLU A 323 4.26 -25.05 3.22
CA GLU A 323 5.36 -25.99 3.34
C GLU A 323 6.39 -25.72 2.24
N ASP A 324 7.65 -25.57 2.58
CA ASP A 324 8.75 -25.52 1.61
C ASP A 324 9.43 -26.90 1.49
N ARG A 325 9.05 -27.66 0.49
CA ARG A 325 9.61 -28.99 0.23
C ARG A 325 11.04 -28.99 -0.30
N SER A 326 11.61 -27.83 -0.62
CA SER A 326 13.02 -27.71 -0.96
C SER A 326 13.93 -27.81 0.25
N GLN A 327 13.37 -27.53 1.45
CA GLN A 327 14.12 -27.58 2.70
C GLN A 327 13.99 -28.93 3.37
N SER A 328 15.08 -29.41 3.97
CA SER A 328 15.06 -30.62 4.77
C SER A 328 14.59 -30.30 6.20
N THR A 329 14.05 -31.32 6.89
CA THR A 329 13.85 -31.23 8.34
C THR A 329 15.19 -31.09 9.05
N HIS A 330 15.30 -30.10 9.93
CA HIS A 330 16.48 -29.87 10.76
C HIS A 330 16.23 -30.30 12.19
N PHE A 331 17.30 -30.60 12.93
CA PHE A 331 17.29 -30.88 14.35
C PHE A 331 18.28 -29.94 15.04
N PHE A 332 17.82 -29.12 15.92
CA PHE A 332 18.64 -28.18 16.70
C PHE A 332 18.09 -28.01 18.11
N ALA A 333 18.97 -27.96 19.12
CA ALA A 333 18.62 -27.76 20.53
C ALA A 333 17.45 -28.68 21.01
N ASN A 334 17.48 -29.96 20.66
CA ASN A 334 16.42 -30.96 20.94
C ASN A 334 15.05 -30.66 20.32
N GLN A 335 14.99 -29.80 19.33
CA GLN A 335 13.78 -29.53 18.56
C GLN A 335 13.87 -30.13 17.16
N LYS A 336 12.76 -30.69 16.68
CA LYS A 336 12.53 -31.02 15.27
C LYS A 336 11.97 -29.77 14.60
N ILE A 337 12.66 -29.29 13.57
CA ILE A 337 12.28 -28.08 12.84
C ILE A 337 11.88 -28.50 11.44
N GLU A 338 10.61 -28.45 11.17
CA GLU A 338 10.02 -28.74 9.86
C GLU A 338 9.86 -27.42 9.08
N PRO A 339 10.10 -27.42 7.76
CA PRO A 339 9.94 -26.24 6.93
C PRO A 339 8.45 -25.96 6.62
N VAL A 340 7.67 -25.84 7.68
CA VAL A 340 6.22 -25.68 7.65
C VAL A 340 5.81 -24.50 8.52
N SER A 341 5.06 -23.57 7.94
CA SER A 341 4.35 -22.52 8.67
C SER A 341 2.87 -22.82 8.69
N THR A 342 2.21 -22.64 9.84
CA THR A 342 0.77 -22.84 9.99
C THR A 342 0.10 -21.59 10.54
N TYR A 343 -1.15 -21.38 10.17
CA TYR A 343 -1.92 -20.19 10.51
C TYR A 343 -3.31 -20.60 11.00
N GLN A 344 -3.79 -19.94 12.04
CA GLN A 344 -5.13 -20.14 12.58
C GLN A 344 -5.83 -18.80 12.68
N TYR A 345 -7.11 -18.81 12.36
CA TYR A 345 -7.94 -17.61 12.32
C TYR A 345 -9.14 -17.76 13.24
N ASP A 346 -9.65 -16.65 13.75
CA ASP A 346 -10.93 -16.60 14.43
C ASP A 346 -12.12 -16.66 13.47
N SER A 347 -13.33 -16.54 13.98
CA SER A 347 -14.55 -16.58 13.16
C SER A 347 -14.73 -15.33 12.28
N LEU A 348 -13.97 -14.25 12.52
CA LEU A 348 -13.93 -13.03 11.69
C LEU A 348 -12.74 -13.01 10.74
N TYR A 349 -12.03 -14.17 10.61
CA TYR A 349 -10.85 -14.31 9.76
C TYR A 349 -9.64 -13.49 10.20
N GLN A 350 -9.56 -13.06 11.46
CA GLN A 350 -8.38 -12.43 12.02
C GLN A 350 -7.36 -13.50 12.40
N LEU A 351 -6.08 -13.28 12.10
CA LEU A 351 -5.01 -14.22 12.45
C LEU A 351 -4.80 -14.25 13.96
N ILE A 352 -5.10 -15.39 14.61
CA ILE A 352 -4.93 -15.54 16.06
C ILE A 352 -3.68 -16.32 16.46
N LYS A 353 -3.14 -17.14 15.54
CA LYS A 353 -1.92 -17.91 15.78
C LYS A 353 -1.17 -18.18 14.50
N ALA A 354 0.15 -18.03 14.55
CA ALA A 354 1.07 -18.46 13.53
C ALA A 354 2.18 -19.30 14.15
N THR A 355 2.62 -20.34 13.43
CA THR A 355 3.79 -21.14 13.80
C THR A 355 4.72 -21.23 12.60
N GLY A 356 5.99 -21.39 12.87
CA GLY A 356 7.01 -21.51 11.83
C GLY A 356 8.38 -21.75 12.45
N TRP A 357 9.39 -21.36 11.73
CA TRP A 357 10.78 -21.47 12.14
C TRP A 357 11.53 -20.16 11.84
N GLU A 358 12.57 -19.91 12.63
CA GLU A 358 13.39 -18.71 12.56
C GLU A 358 14.85 -19.03 12.84
N ALA A 359 15.78 -18.13 12.50
CA ALA A 359 17.19 -18.28 12.88
C ALA A 359 17.34 -18.11 14.40
N ALA A 360 18.05 -19.07 15.02
CA ALA A 360 18.24 -19.08 16.48
C ALA A 360 19.20 -17.96 16.96
N SER A 361 20.02 -17.42 16.06
CA SER A 361 20.99 -16.37 16.37
C SER A 361 20.74 -15.13 15.52
N ILE A 362 19.75 -14.31 15.87
CA ILE A 362 19.60 -12.97 15.28
C ILE A 362 20.09 -11.95 16.30
N ASN A 363 20.99 -11.08 15.89
CA ASN A 363 21.50 -10.02 16.74
C ASN A 363 20.55 -8.79 16.59
N HIS A 364 19.67 -8.57 17.56
CA HIS A 364 18.78 -7.39 17.62
C HIS A 364 19.44 -6.18 18.29
N GLY A 365 20.74 -6.00 18.12
CA GLY A 365 21.41 -4.77 18.54
C GLY A 365 20.93 -3.59 17.67
N PRO A 366 21.02 -2.34 18.19
CA PRO A 366 20.80 -1.17 17.36
C PRO A 366 21.69 -1.28 16.12
N ILE A 367 21.11 -0.98 14.96
CA ILE A 367 21.80 -1.09 13.67
C ILE A 367 22.88 -0.01 13.61
N PHE A 368 24.05 -0.29 14.23
CA PHE A 368 25.26 0.40 13.87
C PHE A 368 25.93 -0.38 12.75
N PRO A 369 26.57 0.30 11.78
CA PRO A 369 27.28 -0.35 10.69
C PRO A 369 28.56 -1.00 11.24
N GLY A 370 28.39 -2.11 11.96
CA GLY A 370 29.42 -3.03 12.37
C GLY A 370 29.29 -4.31 11.56
N PHE A 371 30.39 -4.99 11.29
CA PHE A 371 30.39 -6.28 10.64
C PHE A 371 29.53 -7.25 11.46
N GLN A 372 28.35 -7.59 10.94
CA GLN A 372 27.50 -8.64 11.49
C GLN A 372 27.84 -9.94 10.77
N THR A 373 28.22 -10.96 11.53
CA THR A 373 28.36 -12.31 10.98
C THR A 373 26.98 -12.75 10.51
N PRO A 374 26.80 -13.21 9.26
CA PRO A 374 25.54 -13.77 8.82
C PRO A 374 25.08 -14.86 9.79
N PRO A 375 23.75 -14.93 10.12
CA PRO A 375 23.25 -16.00 10.97
C PRO A 375 23.59 -17.36 10.34
N ASP A 376 24.00 -18.31 11.15
CA ASP A 376 24.26 -19.69 10.69
C ASP A 376 22.93 -20.30 10.24
N PRO A 377 22.75 -20.62 8.96
CA PRO A 377 21.48 -21.17 8.46
C PRO A 377 21.15 -22.56 8.99
N SER A 378 22.07 -23.23 9.69
CA SER A 378 21.83 -24.50 10.37
C SER A 378 21.24 -24.35 11.78
N GLN A 379 21.34 -23.15 12.37
CA GLN A 379 20.81 -22.86 13.71
C GLN A 379 19.41 -22.28 13.59
N LEU A 380 18.42 -23.15 13.55
CA LEU A 380 17.01 -22.82 13.45
C LEU A 380 16.28 -23.18 14.74
N ALA A 381 15.22 -22.47 15.03
CA ALA A 381 14.31 -22.75 16.16
C ALA A 381 12.86 -22.58 15.69
N ASN A 382 11.96 -23.37 16.29
CA ASN A 382 10.53 -23.16 16.08
C ASN A 382 10.05 -21.92 16.83
N TYR A 383 9.09 -21.22 16.25
CA TYR A 383 8.38 -20.13 16.94
C TYR A 383 6.87 -20.36 16.95
N VAL A 384 6.21 -19.74 17.90
CA VAL A 384 4.76 -19.58 17.97
C VAL A 384 4.47 -18.10 18.19
N GLN A 385 3.63 -17.52 17.33
CA GLN A 385 3.08 -16.19 17.50
C GLN A 385 1.59 -16.30 17.83
N THR A 386 1.12 -15.49 18.77
CA THR A 386 -0.29 -15.35 19.10
C THR A 386 -0.70 -13.90 19.04
N TYR A 387 -1.93 -13.67 18.60
CA TYR A 387 -2.48 -12.34 18.36
C TYR A 387 -3.83 -12.22 19.06
N THR A 388 -4.06 -11.09 19.71
CA THR A 388 -5.36 -10.74 20.30
C THR A 388 -5.83 -9.39 19.79
N TYR A 389 -7.14 -9.26 19.64
CA TYR A 389 -7.77 -8.08 19.06
C TYR A 389 -8.86 -7.52 19.99
N ASP A 390 -9.17 -6.24 19.86
CA ASP A 390 -10.33 -5.63 20.47
C ASP A 390 -11.62 -5.89 19.66
N THR A 391 -12.71 -5.26 20.06
CA THR A 391 -14.01 -5.44 19.40
C THR A 391 -14.12 -4.78 18.03
N ALA A 392 -13.25 -3.83 17.71
CA ALA A 392 -13.14 -3.19 16.41
C ALA A 392 -12.14 -3.88 15.47
N GLY A 393 -11.34 -4.84 15.98
CA GLY A 393 -10.31 -5.53 15.23
C GLY A 393 -8.91 -4.90 15.37
N ASN A 394 -8.72 -3.95 16.28
CA ASN A 394 -7.39 -3.41 16.57
C ASN A 394 -6.54 -4.45 17.29
N LEU A 395 -5.29 -4.60 16.88
CA LEU A 395 -4.34 -5.50 17.53
C LEU A 395 -4.04 -5.00 18.95
N ARG A 396 -4.32 -5.84 19.94
CA ARG A 396 -4.03 -5.54 21.36
C ARG A 396 -2.71 -6.14 21.83
N GLN A 397 -2.42 -7.34 21.38
CA GLN A 397 -1.19 -8.02 21.77
C GLN A 397 -0.70 -8.93 20.65
N LEU A 398 0.60 -8.89 20.44
CA LEU A 398 1.37 -9.89 19.73
C LEU A 398 2.35 -10.50 20.72
N ALA A 399 2.28 -11.82 20.94
CA ALA A 399 3.26 -12.55 21.72
C ALA A 399 4.01 -13.51 20.79
N HIS A 400 5.33 -13.39 20.77
CA HIS A 400 6.23 -14.27 20.03
C HIS A 400 7.01 -15.12 21.03
N VAL A 401 6.92 -16.44 20.88
CA VAL A 401 7.65 -17.43 21.67
C VAL A 401 8.51 -18.25 20.72
N GLY A 402 9.81 -18.09 20.81
CA GLY A 402 10.80 -18.71 19.93
C GLY A 402 12.20 -18.53 20.48
N ALA A 403 13.19 -18.52 19.59
CA ALA A 403 14.58 -18.25 19.95
C ALA A 403 14.74 -16.85 20.56
N GLN A 404 13.89 -15.93 20.16
CA GLN A 404 13.90 -14.54 20.62
C GLN A 404 12.50 -14.14 21.05
N SER A 405 12.07 -14.69 22.19
CA SER A 405 10.75 -14.43 22.74
C SER A 405 10.57 -12.95 23.09
N HIS A 406 9.49 -12.35 22.61
CA HIS A 406 9.10 -10.98 22.92
C HIS A 406 7.57 -10.85 22.90
N SER A 407 7.06 -9.81 23.52
CA SER A 407 5.65 -9.48 23.51
C SER A 407 5.51 -7.98 23.25
N SER A 408 4.60 -7.63 22.35
CA SER A 408 4.20 -6.25 22.11
C SER A 408 2.74 -6.09 22.48
N THR A 409 2.45 -5.20 23.40
CA THR A 409 1.09 -4.81 23.78
C THR A 409 0.81 -3.43 23.20
N LEU A 410 -0.33 -3.29 22.56
CA LEU A 410 -0.81 -2.03 21.98
C LEU A 410 -2.02 -1.55 22.80
N VAL A 411 -2.02 -0.29 23.14
CA VAL A 411 -3.14 0.38 23.81
C VAL A 411 -3.80 1.30 22.81
N THR A 412 -5.08 1.04 22.55
CA THR A 412 -5.91 1.81 21.64
C THR A 412 -6.67 2.88 22.41
N ALA A 413 -6.73 4.09 21.86
CA ALA A 413 -7.48 5.20 22.43
C ALA A 413 -8.97 4.86 22.54
N HIS A 414 -9.65 5.41 23.56
CA HIS A 414 -11.06 5.15 23.79
C HIS A 414 -11.94 5.66 22.63
N SER A 415 -11.66 6.84 22.12
CA SER A 415 -12.47 7.53 21.08
C SER A 415 -11.96 7.39 19.66
N SER A 416 -10.89 6.60 19.40
CA SER A 416 -10.32 6.39 18.07
C SER A 416 -9.64 5.02 17.97
N ASN A 417 -9.22 4.63 16.76
CA ASN A 417 -8.43 3.41 16.55
C ASN A 417 -6.91 3.67 16.58
N ARG A 418 -6.50 4.87 17.00
CA ARG A 418 -5.09 5.20 17.21
C ARG A 418 -4.54 4.39 18.37
N SER A 419 -3.40 3.75 18.18
CA SER A 419 -2.80 2.86 19.17
C SER A 419 -1.31 3.14 19.32
N LEU A 420 -0.82 3.07 20.57
CA LEU A 420 0.61 3.12 20.86
C LEU A 420 1.07 1.84 21.55
N PRO A 421 2.33 1.43 21.34
CA PRO A 421 2.91 0.31 22.08
C PRO A 421 3.11 0.68 23.54
N GLN A 422 2.80 -0.27 24.43
CA GLN A 422 3.18 -0.17 25.83
C GLN A 422 4.69 -0.41 25.97
N LEU A 423 5.41 0.60 26.42
CA LEU A 423 6.84 0.53 26.71
C LEU A 423 7.06 0.32 28.22
N GLY A 424 7.55 -0.86 28.61
CA GLY A 424 7.70 -1.22 30.01
C GLY A 424 6.37 -1.57 30.71
N ASP A 425 6.30 -1.34 32.02
CA ASP A 425 5.18 -1.80 32.88
C ASP A 425 3.97 -0.84 32.86
N LYS A 426 4.15 0.39 32.39
CA LYS A 426 3.09 1.40 32.40
C LYS A 426 2.47 1.53 31.00
N PRO A 427 1.15 1.31 30.86
CA PRO A 427 0.47 1.56 29.59
C PRO A 427 0.43 3.06 29.26
N PRO A 428 0.45 3.44 27.98
CA PRO A 428 0.23 4.82 27.55
C PRO A 428 -1.17 5.30 27.98
N THR A 429 -1.25 6.57 28.39
CA THR A 429 -2.51 7.24 28.71
C THR A 429 -3.20 7.75 27.44
N GLU A 430 -4.44 8.21 27.54
CA GLU A 430 -5.15 8.86 26.43
C GLU A 430 -4.40 10.09 25.91
N GLU A 431 -3.78 10.87 26.81
CA GLU A 431 -2.95 12.02 26.48
C GLU A 431 -1.68 11.61 25.73
N ASP A 432 -1.04 10.51 26.15
CA ASP A 432 0.13 9.96 25.47
C ASP A 432 -0.22 9.53 24.04
N ILE A 433 -1.37 8.84 23.88
CA ILE A 433 -1.84 8.41 22.55
C ILE A 433 -2.17 9.63 21.71
N ALA A 434 -2.89 10.61 22.23
CA ALA A 434 -3.21 11.83 21.51
C ALA A 434 -1.94 12.58 21.06
N ALA A 435 -0.93 12.70 21.94
CA ALA A 435 0.35 13.35 21.63
C ALA A 435 1.22 12.54 20.64
N GLY A 436 1.02 11.22 20.56
CA GLY A 436 1.76 10.32 19.68
C GLY A 436 1.42 10.45 18.20
N PHE A 437 0.35 11.19 17.89
CA PHE A 437 -0.12 11.39 16.53
C PHE A 437 -0.28 12.89 16.25
N ASP A 438 -0.21 13.27 14.99
CA ASP A 438 -0.65 14.60 14.56
C ASP A 438 -2.17 14.62 14.34
N GLU A 439 -2.71 15.79 13.98
CA GLU A 439 -4.13 15.99 13.77
C GLU A 439 -4.70 15.19 12.60
N ASN A 440 -3.86 14.80 11.62
CA ASN A 440 -4.20 13.94 10.48
C ASN A 440 -4.01 12.45 10.77
N GLY A 441 -3.61 12.06 12.00
CA GLY A 441 -3.43 10.66 12.39
C GLY A 441 -2.07 10.08 12.04
N ASN A 442 -1.12 10.89 11.64
CA ASN A 442 0.24 10.43 11.36
C ASN A 442 1.00 10.23 12.69
N VAL A 443 1.67 9.08 12.83
CA VAL A 443 2.46 8.81 14.02
C VAL A 443 3.71 9.70 14.06
N ARG A 444 3.96 10.33 15.20
CA ARG A 444 5.09 11.26 15.38
C ARG A 444 6.40 10.60 15.80
N GLN A 445 6.32 9.37 16.28
CA GLN A 445 7.51 8.66 16.77
C GLN A 445 7.39 7.16 16.46
N LEU A 446 8.38 6.60 15.79
CA LEU A 446 8.42 5.17 15.48
C LEU A 446 8.84 4.35 16.69
N GLN A 447 9.92 4.80 17.34
CA GLN A 447 10.42 4.26 18.62
C GLN A 447 11.17 5.36 19.38
N LEU A 448 11.52 5.11 20.62
CA LEU A 448 12.17 6.09 21.47
C LEU A 448 13.42 6.70 20.79
N GLY A 449 13.39 8.03 20.59
CA GLY A 449 14.45 8.76 19.92
C GLY A 449 14.40 8.76 18.39
N GLN A 450 13.39 8.15 17.76
CA GLN A 450 13.16 8.20 16.32
C GLN A 450 11.87 8.96 16.02
N THR A 451 12.00 10.26 15.79
CA THR A 451 10.90 11.12 15.37
C THR A 451 10.61 10.94 13.88
N LEU A 452 9.34 11.05 13.53
CA LEU A 452 8.86 11.05 12.17
C LEU A 452 8.30 12.43 11.85
N GLU A 453 8.75 13.01 10.74
CA GLU A 453 8.27 14.30 10.24
C GLU A 453 7.47 14.06 8.96
N TRP A 454 6.32 14.68 8.89
CA TRP A 454 5.38 14.50 7.78
C TRP A 454 5.18 15.82 7.06
N ASP A 455 5.31 15.80 5.75
CA ASP A 455 5.02 16.96 4.91
C ASP A 455 3.52 17.31 4.89
N SER A 456 3.15 18.36 4.16
CA SER A 456 1.76 18.81 4.00
C SER A 456 0.85 17.79 3.29
N ARG A 457 1.42 16.76 2.65
CA ARG A 457 0.71 15.67 1.94
C ARG A 457 0.67 14.38 2.74
N ASN A 458 1.07 14.39 4.02
CA ASN A 458 1.22 13.22 4.86
C ASN A 458 2.24 12.21 4.30
N GLN A 459 3.31 12.70 3.65
CA GLN A 459 4.43 11.90 3.18
C GLN A 459 5.61 12.08 4.17
N LEU A 460 6.35 10.96 4.41
CA LEU A 460 7.49 10.89 5.32
C LEU A 460 8.78 11.31 4.63
#